data_f954cd10296c3de068861bee7768d42e
#
_entry.id   f954cd10296c3de068861bee7768d42e
#
_cell.length_a   1.000
_cell.length_b   1.000
_cell.length_c   1.000
_cell.angle_alpha   90.00
_cell.angle_beta   90.00
_cell.angle_gamma   90.00
#
_symmetry.space_group_name_H-M   'P 1'
#
loop_
_entity.id
_entity.type
_entity.pdbx_description
1 polymer ?
#
loop_
_entity_poly.entity_id
_entity_poly.type
_entity_poly.pdbx_seq_one_letter_code
_entity_poly.pdbx_strand_id
1 'polypeptide(L)'
;MGKIKALLRSVFRYRLISAFFIISQLVMFYAVFGVLSIYNKAYAKETDRLQSMYKNRIQLDVTVGNSQDMFNYISNGVEDGNMILGGKLSLSYAQISANTKCEVILKSNEELPYKMVSGRLPGSEPWDSGKRLIAVGRYKYKDAYEMDGKKYVTLENEEYEICGVIGSSTSDYYDYKMVLNIDCLGTNVLKEICRKDSYTIELSSNITSLDNSYSAVFGNIRSVDAKSQINAKKLNSKG
;
A
#
# COMPACT_ATOMS: atom_id res chain seq x y z
N MET A 1 41.62 6.95 -44.01
CA MET A 1 42.02 8.10 -43.15
C MET A 1 41.64 9.47 -43.72
N GLY A 2 41.50 9.67 -45.03
CA GLY A 2 41.16 10.98 -45.65
C GLY A 2 39.79 11.52 -45.31
N LYS A 3 38.74 10.69 -45.25
CA LYS A 3 37.35 11.12 -45.01
C LYS A 3 37.14 11.70 -43.60
N ILE A 4 37.74 11.12 -42.56
CA ILE A 4 37.62 11.60 -41.16
C ILE A 4 38.33 12.96 -41.00
N LYS A 5 39.51 13.16 -41.63
CA LYS A 5 40.20 14.47 -41.64
C LYS A 5 39.40 15.55 -42.34
N ALA A 6 38.72 15.23 -43.47
CA ALA A 6 37.86 16.15 -44.16
C ALA A 6 36.64 16.57 -43.33
N LEU A 7 36.01 15.61 -42.62
CA LEU A 7 34.89 15.85 -41.74
C LEU A 7 35.26 16.72 -40.54
N LEU A 8 36.37 16.45 -39.88
CA LEU A 8 36.90 17.28 -38.80
C LEU A 8 37.22 18.71 -39.29
N ARG A 9 37.82 18.87 -40.50
CA ARG A 9 38.09 20.19 -41.08
C ARG A 9 36.82 20.98 -41.38
N SER A 10 35.75 20.33 -41.80
CA SER A 10 34.42 20.91 -42.01
C SER A 10 33.80 21.39 -40.67
N VAL A 11 33.87 20.59 -39.62
CA VAL A 11 33.38 20.95 -38.28
C VAL A 11 34.11 22.20 -37.74
N PHE A 12 35.42 22.28 -37.91
CA PHE A 12 36.20 23.45 -37.46
C PHE A 12 35.96 24.69 -38.30
N ARG A 13 35.57 24.55 -39.58
CA ARG A 13 35.30 25.69 -40.49
C ARG A 13 33.94 26.36 -40.14
N TYR A 14 32.97 25.62 -39.66
CA TYR A 14 31.64 26.12 -39.32
C TYR A 14 31.34 25.96 -37.80
N ARG A 15 32.24 26.48 -36.98
CA ARG A 15 32.22 26.30 -35.51
C ARG A 15 30.85 26.55 -34.85
N LEU A 16 30.17 27.64 -35.24
CA LEU A 16 28.89 28.00 -34.67
C LEU A 16 27.77 27.01 -35.04
N ILE A 17 27.71 26.60 -36.31
CA ILE A 17 26.70 25.64 -36.80
C ILE A 17 26.95 24.26 -36.17
N SER A 18 28.23 23.86 -36.11
CA SER A 18 28.57 22.57 -35.47
C SER A 18 28.28 22.57 -33.97
N ALA A 19 28.58 23.68 -33.28
CA ALA A 19 28.23 23.80 -31.86
C ALA A 19 26.69 23.73 -31.63
N PHE A 20 25.94 24.47 -32.46
CA PHE A 20 24.48 24.42 -32.40
C PHE A 20 23.92 23.02 -32.65
N PHE A 21 24.47 22.31 -33.63
CA PHE A 21 24.08 20.94 -33.92
C PHE A 21 24.38 19.99 -32.77
N ILE A 22 25.57 20.08 -32.16
CA ILE A 22 25.93 19.27 -30.99
C ILE A 22 25.02 19.58 -29.82
N ILE A 23 24.76 20.84 -29.53
CA ILE A 23 23.87 21.25 -28.44
C ILE A 23 22.45 20.72 -28.69
N SER A 24 21.90 20.83 -29.89
CA SER A 24 20.58 20.32 -30.22
C SER A 24 20.47 18.81 -30.05
N GLN A 25 21.52 18.06 -30.44
CA GLN A 25 21.57 16.61 -30.20
C GLN A 25 21.61 16.28 -28.72
N LEU A 26 22.39 16.98 -27.91
CA LEU A 26 22.44 16.79 -26.46
C LEU A 26 21.08 17.05 -25.81
N VAL A 27 20.40 18.14 -26.18
CA VAL A 27 19.08 18.47 -25.68
C VAL A 27 18.08 17.36 -26.05
N MET A 28 18.13 16.88 -27.30
CA MET A 28 17.28 15.80 -27.75
C MET A 28 17.54 14.49 -26.96
N PHE A 29 18.81 14.14 -26.73
CA PHE A 29 19.14 12.98 -25.89
C PHE A 29 18.61 13.11 -24.46
N TYR A 30 18.81 14.26 -23.81
CA TYR A 30 18.31 14.50 -22.48
C TYR A 30 16.78 14.41 -22.42
N ALA A 31 16.08 14.94 -23.43
CA ALA A 31 14.63 14.84 -23.52
C ALA A 31 14.16 13.37 -23.64
N VAL A 32 14.78 12.60 -24.53
CA VAL A 32 14.45 11.17 -24.70
C VAL A 32 14.73 10.38 -23.45
N PHE A 33 15.91 10.55 -22.83
CA PHE A 33 16.23 9.86 -21.57
C PHE A 33 15.30 10.27 -20.43
N GLY A 34 14.91 11.54 -20.35
CA GLY A 34 13.94 12.03 -19.39
C GLY A 34 12.59 11.33 -19.53
N VAL A 35 12.06 11.27 -20.75
CA VAL A 35 10.79 10.57 -21.03
C VAL A 35 10.88 9.08 -20.70
N LEU A 36 11.95 8.40 -21.12
CA LEU A 36 12.16 6.98 -20.82
C LEU A 36 12.27 6.73 -19.31
N SER A 37 12.94 7.61 -18.58
CA SER A 37 13.04 7.49 -17.11
C SER A 37 11.68 7.63 -16.43
N ILE A 38 10.86 8.59 -16.85
CA ILE A 38 9.49 8.76 -16.33
C ILE A 38 8.63 7.53 -16.65
N TYR A 39 8.70 7.06 -17.90
CA TYR A 39 7.97 5.87 -18.32
C TYR A 39 8.37 4.63 -17.51
N ASN A 40 9.67 4.38 -17.34
CA ASN A 40 10.17 3.25 -16.57
C ASN A 40 9.74 3.31 -15.11
N LYS A 41 9.75 4.50 -14.48
CA LYS A 41 9.25 4.68 -13.11
C LYS A 41 7.75 4.41 -13.00
N ALA A 42 6.96 4.92 -13.95
CA ALA A 42 5.51 4.69 -13.96
C ALA A 42 5.19 3.21 -14.18
N TYR A 43 5.88 2.55 -15.11
CA TYR A 43 5.74 1.13 -15.37
C TYR A 43 6.13 0.27 -14.15
N ALA A 44 7.26 0.58 -13.51
CA ALA A 44 7.69 -0.13 -12.30
C ALA A 44 6.68 0.03 -11.16
N LYS A 45 6.14 1.24 -10.97
CA LYS A 45 5.11 1.52 -9.96
C LYS A 45 3.83 0.75 -10.22
N GLU A 46 3.38 0.69 -11.47
CA GLU A 46 2.19 -0.06 -11.84
C GLU A 46 2.43 -1.57 -11.68
N THR A 47 3.60 -2.07 -12.04
CA THR A 47 3.99 -3.47 -11.84
C THR A 47 3.97 -3.82 -10.34
N ASP A 48 4.57 -3.00 -9.48
CA ASP A 48 4.55 -3.23 -8.04
C ASP A 48 3.13 -3.16 -7.48
N ARG A 49 2.29 -2.25 -7.99
CA ARG A 49 0.88 -2.18 -7.63
C ARG A 49 0.15 -3.47 -7.98
N LEU A 50 0.31 -3.97 -9.19
CA LEU A 50 -0.34 -5.20 -9.64
C LEU A 50 0.15 -6.43 -8.87
N GLN A 51 1.45 -6.51 -8.58
CA GLN A 51 2.03 -7.60 -7.79
C GLN A 51 1.60 -7.55 -6.31
N SER A 52 1.26 -6.38 -5.79
CA SER A 52 0.72 -6.24 -4.43
C SER A 52 -0.75 -6.61 -4.30
N MET A 53 -1.39 -6.97 -5.39
CA MET A 53 -2.81 -7.28 -5.44
C MET A 53 -3.03 -8.77 -5.63
N TYR A 54 -3.96 -9.32 -4.89
CA TYR A 54 -4.48 -10.65 -5.18
C TYR A 54 -5.27 -10.66 -6.49
N LYS A 55 -5.33 -11.84 -7.11
CA LYS A 55 -6.04 -12.05 -8.38
C LYS A 55 -7.53 -11.71 -8.27
N ASN A 56 -8.15 -12.12 -7.20
CA ASN A 56 -9.56 -11.87 -6.92
C ASN A 56 -9.70 -10.87 -5.78
N ARG A 57 -10.52 -9.86 -5.98
CA ARG A 57 -10.79 -8.82 -4.98
C ARG A 57 -12.24 -8.40 -5.03
N ILE A 58 -12.82 -8.21 -3.86
CA ILE A 58 -14.12 -7.59 -3.69
C ILE A 58 -13.93 -6.41 -2.76
N GLN A 59 -14.35 -5.24 -3.19
CA GLN A 59 -14.40 -4.04 -2.38
C GLN A 59 -15.83 -3.87 -1.86
N LEU A 60 -15.96 -3.73 -0.57
CA LEU A 60 -17.20 -3.43 0.13
C LEU A 60 -17.10 -1.99 0.63
N ASP A 61 -17.94 -1.11 0.11
CA ASP A 61 -18.12 0.21 0.67
C ASP A 61 -19.31 0.14 1.62
N VAL A 62 -19.02 0.25 2.91
CA VAL A 62 -19.98 0.07 4.00
C VAL A 62 -20.26 1.44 4.61
N THR A 63 -21.53 1.85 4.62
CA THR A 63 -22.01 2.99 5.41
C THR A 63 -22.65 2.45 6.67
N VAL A 64 -22.18 2.86 7.82
CA VAL A 64 -22.54 2.30 9.14
C VAL A 64 -23.66 3.13 9.74
N GLY A 65 -24.71 2.48 10.23
CA GLY A 65 -25.78 3.15 10.98
C GLY A 65 -25.38 3.44 12.44
N ASN A 66 -24.46 2.65 13.00
CA ASN A 66 -23.94 2.82 14.36
C ASN A 66 -22.46 2.41 14.42
N SER A 67 -21.62 3.37 14.72
CA SER A 67 -20.15 3.17 14.79
C SER A 67 -19.72 2.22 15.92
N GLN A 68 -20.50 2.10 17.00
CA GLN A 68 -20.22 1.18 18.09
C GLN A 68 -20.43 -0.29 17.68
N ASP A 69 -21.42 -0.54 16.84
CA ASP A 69 -21.68 -1.88 16.31
C ASP A 69 -20.57 -2.32 15.36
N MET A 70 -19.99 -1.37 14.60
CA MET A 70 -18.82 -1.66 13.78
C MET A 70 -17.59 -1.99 14.63
N PHE A 71 -17.40 -1.29 15.74
CA PHE A 71 -16.35 -1.63 16.71
C PHE A 71 -16.50 -3.06 17.21
N ASN A 72 -17.70 -3.44 17.63
CA ASN A 72 -18.00 -4.79 18.09
C ASN A 72 -17.78 -5.83 16.98
N TYR A 73 -18.16 -5.50 15.74
CA TYR A 73 -17.90 -6.34 14.56
C TYR A 73 -16.40 -6.56 14.33
N ILE A 74 -15.60 -5.50 14.36
CA ILE A 74 -14.15 -5.61 14.18
C ILE A 74 -13.52 -6.40 15.31
N SER A 75 -13.94 -6.16 16.56
CA SER A 75 -13.36 -6.82 17.74
C SER A 75 -13.75 -8.29 17.83
N ASN A 76 -15.03 -8.62 17.63
CA ASN A 76 -15.56 -9.97 17.82
C ASN A 76 -15.42 -10.83 16.56
N GLY A 77 -15.48 -10.24 15.38
CA GLY A 77 -15.41 -10.98 14.13
C GLY A 77 -14.03 -11.60 13.87
N VAL A 78 -12.99 -11.08 14.51
CA VAL A 78 -11.65 -11.66 14.49
C VAL A 78 -11.52 -12.85 15.45
N GLU A 79 -12.16 -12.79 16.62
CA GLU A 79 -12.10 -13.84 17.65
C GLU A 79 -12.86 -15.11 17.26
N ASP A 80 -14.05 -14.99 16.65
CA ASP A 80 -14.92 -16.13 16.37
C ASP A 80 -14.43 -17.08 15.27
N GLY A 81 -13.33 -16.79 14.59
CA GLY A 81 -12.78 -17.66 13.54
C GLY A 81 -13.69 -17.82 12.31
N ASN A 82 -14.88 -17.23 12.33
CA ASN A 82 -15.89 -17.34 11.28
C ASN A 82 -15.52 -16.55 10.00
N MET A 83 -14.51 -15.70 10.07
CA MET A 83 -13.97 -14.99 8.92
C MET A 83 -12.67 -15.62 8.43
N ILE A 84 -12.64 -16.92 8.25
CA ILE A 84 -11.52 -17.58 7.56
C ILE A 84 -11.71 -17.29 6.08
N LEU A 85 -11.06 -16.20 5.65
CA LEU A 85 -10.99 -15.81 4.26
C LEU A 85 -9.67 -16.28 3.71
N GLY A 86 -9.70 -16.92 2.57
CA GLY A 86 -8.48 -17.08 1.78
C GLY A 86 -7.97 -15.69 1.37
N GLY A 87 -6.75 -15.35 1.74
CA GLY A 87 -6.14 -14.08 1.39
C GLY A 87 -6.24 -12.99 2.45
N LYS A 88 -6.34 -11.75 2.00
CA LYS A 88 -6.29 -10.55 2.84
C LYS A 88 -7.67 -9.95 3.02
N LEU A 89 -8.07 -9.76 4.28
CA LEU A 89 -9.13 -8.85 4.65
C LEU A 89 -8.49 -7.59 5.22
N SER A 90 -8.73 -6.44 4.63
CA SER A 90 -8.14 -5.19 5.08
C SER A 90 -9.16 -4.07 5.13
N LEU A 91 -8.97 -3.19 6.09
CA LEU A 91 -9.70 -1.95 6.25
C LEU A 91 -8.78 -0.79 5.83
N SER A 92 -9.22 0.03 4.89
CA SER A 92 -8.47 1.24 4.55
C SER A 92 -8.73 2.31 5.60
N TYR A 93 -7.67 2.69 6.29
CA TYR A 93 -7.67 3.77 7.26
C TYR A 93 -6.91 4.97 6.69
N ALA A 94 -7.64 6.06 6.45
CA ALA A 94 -7.04 7.29 5.96
C ALA A 94 -6.55 8.13 7.15
N GLN A 95 -5.24 8.31 7.23
CA GLN A 95 -4.64 9.12 8.27
C GLN A 95 -4.57 10.60 7.93
N ILE A 96 -4.32 11.40 8.97
CA ILE A 96 -4.28 12.86 9.09
C ILE A 96 -3.46 13.60 8.02
N SER A 97 -2.50 12.96 7.35
CA SER A 97 -1.83 13.56 6.19
C SER A 97 -2.37 12.98 4.89
N ALA A 98 -2.76 13.84 3.97
CA ALA A 98 -3.36 13.51 2.67
C ALA A 98 -2.56 12.48 1.83
N ASN A 99 -1.31 12.21 2.16
CA ASN A 99 -0.41 11.35 1.39
C ASN A 99 -0.09 10.00 2.06
N THR A 100 -0.62 9.71 3.25
CA THR A 100 -0.32 8.47 3.95
C THR A 100 -1.53 7.57 3.98
N LYS A 101 -1.44 6.44 3.30
CA LYS A 101 -2.46 5.38 3.35
C LYS A 101 -2.06 4.36 4.40
N CYS A 102 -2.94 4.15 5.37
CA CYS A 102 -2.81 3.10 6.36
C CYS A 102 -3.79 1.98 6.03
N GLU A 103 -3.28 0.77 5.90
CA GLU A 103 -4.08 -0.44 5.75
C GLU A 103 -4.07 -1.20 7.07
N VAL A 104 -5.25 -1.59 7.55
CA VAL A 104 -5.39 -2.45 8.71
C VAL A 104 -5.77 -3.85 8.23
N ILE A 105 -4.91 -4.81 8.46
CA ILE A 105 -5.17 -6.21 8.15
C ILE A 105 -6.03 -6.77 9.28
N LEU A 106 -7.25 -7.18 8.96
CA LEU A 106 -8.17 -7.77 9.92
C LEU A 106 -7.84 -9.25 10.13
N LYS A 107 -7.70 -9.99 9.03
CA LYS A 107 -7.29 -11.40 9.06
C LYS A 107 -6.69 -11.82 7.72
N SER A 108 -5.73 -12.72 7.76
CA SER A 108 -5.25 -13.40 6.56
C SER A 108 -4.77 -14.80 6.90
N ASN A 109 -5.12 -15.76 6.07
CA ASN A 109 -4.63 -17.14 6.10
C ASN A 109 -3.72 -17.47 4.90
N GLU A 110 -3.43 -16.48 4.07
CA GLU A 110 -2.47 -16.55 2.97
C GLU A 110 -1.31 -15.59 3.19
N GLU A 111 -0.22 -15.81 2.48
CA GLU A 111 0.91 -14.88 2.47
C GLU A 111 0.47 -13.53 1.92
N LEU A 112 0.76 -12.47 2.67
CA LEU A 112 0.38 -11.13 2.29
C LEU A 112 1.32 -10.58 1.21
N PRO A 113 0.79 -9.98 0.13
CA PRO A 113 1.57 -9.58 -1.04
C PRO A 113 2.34 -8.25 -0.83
N TYR A 114 2.97 -8.09 0.33
CA TYR A 114 3.83 -6.93 0.59
C TYR A 114 5.29 -7.28 0.33
N LYS A 115 5.99 -6.39 -0.36
CA LYS A 115 7.44 -6.51 -0.53
C LYS A 115 8.14 -5.98 0.73
N MET A 116 8.80 -6.86 1.46
CA MET A 116 9.58 -6.49 2.64
C MET A 116 11.00 -6.09 2.24
N VAL A 117 11.47 -4.98 2.81
CA VAL A 117 12.89 -4.57 2.74
C VAL A 117 13.65 -5.12 3.95
N SER A 118 13.02 -5.06 5.13
CA SER A 118 13.57 -5.59 6.36
C SER A 118 12.46 -5.88 7.37
N GLY A 119 12.76 -6.70 8.37
CA GLY A 119 11.82 -7.05 9.42
C GLY A 119 10.65 -7.90 8.92
N ARG A 120 9.47 -7.72 9.50
CA ARG A 120 8.26 -8.52 9.26
C ARG A 120 6.99 -7.68 9.32
N LEU A 121 5.86 -8.24 8.92
CA LEU A 121 4.56 -7.60 9.08
C LEU A 121 4.07 -7.74 10.55
N PRO A 122 3.32 -6.74 11.06
CA PRO A 122 2.70 -6.85 12.38
C PRO A 122 1.65 -7.96 12.39
N GLY A 123 1.54 -8.69 13.50
CA GLY A 123 0.61 -9.81 13.64
C GLY A 123 1.04 -11.09 12.94
N SER A 124 2.28 -11.16 12.39
CA SER A 124 2.81 -12.39 11.80
C SER A 124 3.23 -13.43 12.81
N GLU A 125 3.40 -13.02 14.07
CA GLU A 125 3.83 -13.88 15.15
C GLU A 125 2.84 -13.89 16.30
N PRO A 126 2.61 -15.03 16.98
CA PRO A 126 1.63 -15.13 18.08
C PRO A 126 1.87 -14.13 19.22
N TRP A 127 3.13 -13.76 19.47
CA TRP A 127 3.49 -12.82 20.54
C TRP A 127 3.35 -11.35 20.18
N ASP A 128 2.85 -11.04 18.98
CA ASP A 128 2.57 -9.68 18.52
C ASP A 128 1.27 -9.13 19.09
N SER A 129 0.34 -10.02 19.42
CA SER A 129 -0.98 -9.64 19.96
C SER A 129 -0.82 -8.73 21.20
N GLY A 130 -1.58 -7.65 21.20
CA GLY A 130 -1.55 -6.63 22.26
C GLY A 130 -0.35 -5.68 22.22
N LYS A 131 0.61 -5.86 21.31
CA LYS A 131 1.71 -4.93 21.11
C LYS A 131 1.35 -3.94 20.01
N ARG A 132 1.72 -2.68 20.19
CA ARG A 132 1.55 -1.65 19.17
C ARG A 132 2.68 -1.74 18.15
N LEU A 133 2.47 -2.53 17.10
CA LEU A 133 3.43 -2.81 16.04
C LEU A 133 2.91 -2.29 14.70
N ILE A 134 3.83 -1.84 13.85
CA ILE A 134 3.53 -1.33 12.51
C ILE A 134 4.63 -1.68 11.52
N ALA A 135 4.25 -1.95 10.27
CA ALA A 135 5.19 -1.95 9.15
C ALA A 135 5.00 -0.67 8.33
N VAL A 136 6.09 -0.03 7.95
CA VAL A 136 6.07 1.27 7.28
C VAL A 136 6.86 1.27 5.98
N GLY A 137 6.48 2.12 5.05
CA GLY A 137 7.25 2.39 3.83
C GLY A 137 8.56 3.12 4.13
N ARG A 138 9.52 3.00 3.20
CA ARG A 138 10.88 3.55 3.36
C ARG A 138 10.90 5.05 3.69
N TYR A 139 9.96 5.81 3.16
CA TYR A 139 9.88 7.25 3.42
C TYR A 139 9.51 7.51 4.88
N LYS A 140 8.47 6.83 5.37
CA LYS A 140 8.04 6.95 6.77
C LYS A 140 9.08 6.42 7.76
N TYR A 141 9.84 5.39 7.37
CA TYR A 141 10.95 4.88 8.19
C TYR A 141 12.07 5.91 8.40
N LYS A 142 12.29 6.80 7.43
CA LYS A 142 13.28 7.89 7.56
C LYS A 142 12.83 8.96 8.57
N ASP A 143 11.53 9.22 8.61
CA ASP A 143 10.95 10.23 9.51
C ASP A 143 10.66 9.67 10.92
N ALA A 144 10.89 8.37 11.15
CA ALA A 144 10.70 7.72 12.43
C ALA A 144 11.73 8.17 13.46
N TYR A 145 11.29 8.37 14.70
CA TYR A 145 12.20 8.66 15.81
C TYR A 145 12.71 7.36 16.44
N GLU A 146 13.85 7.47 17.11
CA GLU A 146 14.52 6.33 17.75
C GLU A 146 14.47 6.45 19.27
N MET A 147 14.13 5.37 19.94
CA MET A 147 14.11 5.23 21.38
C MET A 147 14.55 3.80 21.75
N ASP A 148 15.51 3.67 22.66
CA ASP A 148 16.06 2.39 23.13
C ASP A 148 16.51 1.44 21.98
N GLY A 149 17.13 2.00 20.94
CA GLY A 149 17.61 1.25 19.78
C GLY A 149 16.53 0.72 18.83
N LYS A 150 15.28 1.16 19.02
CA LYS A 150 14.14 0.83 18.19
C LYS A 150 13.56 2.09 17.55
N LYS A 151 12.91 1.93 16.41
CA LYS A 151 12.24 3.02 15.72
C LYS A 151 10.74 3.00 15.94
N TYR A 152 10.18 4.21 16.08
CA TYR A 152 8.77 4.41 16.38
C TYR A 152 8.15 5.45 15.46
N VAL A 153 6.84 5.32 15.28
CA VAL A 153 5.98 6.34 14.68
C VAL A 153 4.79 6.59 15.60
N THR A 154 4.28 7.81 15.61
CA THR A 154 3.10 8.18 16.40
C THR A 154 1.86 8.17 15.52
N LEU A 155 0.82 7.43 15.92
CA LEU A 155 -0.51 7.42 15.33
C LEU A 155 -1.53 7.70 16.42
N GLU A 156 -2.41 8.70 16.19
CA GLU A 156 -3.49 9.06 17.13
C GLU A 156 -2.99 9.21 18.59
N ASN A 157 -1.83 9.85 18.76
CA ASN A 157 -1.14 10.03 20.06
C ASN A 157 -0.72 8.73 20.74
N GLU A 158 -0.57 7.65 20.00
CA GLU A 158 -0.02 6.38 20.47
C GLU A 158 1.26 6.05 19.70
N GLU A 159 2.25 5.53 20.42
CA GLU A 159 3.53 5.12 19.85
C GLU A 159 3.46 3.69 19.33
N TYR A 160 3.88 3.50 18.08
CA TYR A 160 3.97 2.20 17.44
C TYR A 160 5.42 1.87 17.12
N GLU A 161 5.89 0.73 17.60
CA GLU A 161 7.21 0.19 17.25
C GLU A 161 7.18 -0.29 15.79
N ILE A 162 8.17 0.12 15.02
CA ILE A 162 8.32 -0.35 13.64
C ILE A 162 8.93 -1.75 13.65
N CYS A 163 8.14 -2.76 13.33
CA CYS A 163 8.58 -4.16 13.23
C CYS A 163 9.04 -4.54 11.82
N GLY A 164 8.76 -3.73 10.82
CA GLY A 164 9.17 -3.99 9.46
C GLY A 164 9.15 -2.78 8.55
N VAL A 165 9.90 -2.88 7.46
CA VAL A 165 9.95 -1.88 6.40
C VAL A 165 9.50 -2.51 5.10
N ILE A 166 8.46 -1.94 4.50
CA ILE A 166 7.97 -2.33 3.18
C ILE A 166 8.55 -1.41 2.11
N GLY A 167 8.83 -1.95 0.93
CA GLY A 167 9.40 -1.16 -0.15
C GLY A 167 9.75 -1.99 -1.37
N SER A 168 10.04 -1.29 -2.46
CA SER A 168 10.52 -1.89 -3.70
C SER A 168 11.81 -1.20 -4.13
N SER A 169 12.74 -1.94 -4.70
CA SER A 169 13.96 -1.35 -5.29
C SER A 169 13.68 -0.60 -6.59
N THR A 170 12.56 -0.87 -7.22
CA THR A 170 12.22 -0.38 -8.56
C THR A 170 11.22 0.76 -8.58
N SER A 171 10.43 0.94 -7.50
CA SER A 171 9.42 1.99 -7.43
C SER A 171 9.22 2.56 -6.02
N ASP A 172 8.45 3.65 -5.94
CA ASP A 172 8.04 4.31 -4.71
C ASP A 172 6.64 3.88 -4.23
N TYR A 173 6.07 2.83 -4.81
CA TYR A 173 4.68 2.41 -4.55
C TYR A 173 4.37 2.16 -3.07
N TYR A 174 5.34 1.57 -2.35
CA TYR A 174 5.21 1.25 -0.93
C TYR A 174 5.71 2.35 0.01
N ASP A 175 6.44 3.35 -0.49
CA ASP A 175 7.25 4.25 0.32
C ASP A 175 6.46 5.09 1.33
N TYR A 176 5.19 5.35 1.04
CA TYR A 176 4.29 6.13 1.90
C TYR A 176 3.23 5.29 2.62
N LYS A 177 3.22 3.98 2.41
CA LYS A 177 2.24 3.09 3.04
C LYS A 177 2.60 2.81 4.49
N MET A 178 1.57 2.53 5.27
CA MET A 178 1.65 1.97 6.61
C MET A 178 0.71 0.77 6.70
N VAL A 179 1.16 -0.29 7.34
CA VAL A 179 0.42 -1.53 7.50
C VAL A 179 0.33 -1.86 8.98
N LEU A 180 -0.88 -1.96 9.46
CA LEU A 180 -1.24 -2.38 10.80
C LEU A 180 -1.91 -3.75 10.75
N ASN A 181 -1.96 -4.41 11.89
CA ASN A 181 -2.78 -5.60 12.10
C ASN A 181 -3.78 -5.33 13.21
N ILE A 182 -4.99 -5.89 13.13
CA ILE A 182 -6.05 -5.67 14.11
C ILE A 182 -5.60 -6.02 15.53
N ASP A 183 -4.84 -7.10 15.69
CA ASP A 183 -4.33 -7.58 16.98
C ASP A 183 -3.22 -6.68 17.57
N CYS A 184 -2.71 -5.75 16.77
CA CYS A 184 -1.64 -4.83 17.14
C CYS A 184 -2.11 -3.37 17.26
N LEU A 185 -3.43 -3.12 17.19
CA LEU A 185 -3.99 -1.77 17.28
C LEU A 185 -3.99 -1.23 18.70
N GLY A 186 -3.62 0.03 18.83
CA GLY A 186 -3.85 0.80 20.05
C GLY A 186 -5.31 1.27 20.15
N THR A 187 -5.71 1.60 21.36
CA THR A 187 -7.09 1.99 21.66
C THR A 187 -7.53 3.26 20.93
N ASN A 188 -6.63 4.22 20.74
CA ASN A 188 -7.00 5.48 20.10
C ASN A 188 -7.20 5.32 18.59
N VAL A 189 -6.32 4.55 17.93
CA VAL A 189 -6.48 4.23 16.49
C VAL A 189 -7.78 3.45 16.26
N LEU A 190 -8.07 2.50 17.13
CA LEU A 190 -9.30 1.72 17.04
C LEU A 190 -10.55 2.59 17.25
N LYS A 191 -10.53 3.50 18.23
CA LYS A 191 -11.63 4.47 18.43
C LYS A 191 -11.81 5.39 17.22
N GLU A 192 -10.70 5.83 16.61
CA GLU A 192 -10.78 6.69 15.43
C GLU A 192 -11.33 5.95 14.22
N ILE A 193 -10.97 4.68 14.04
CA ILE A 193 -11.58 3.82 13.03
C ILE A 193 -13.09 3.72 13.27
N CYS A 194 -13.51 3.50 14.51
CA CYS A 194 -14.92 3.32 14.86
C CYS A 194 -15.76 4.60 14.84
N ARG A 195 -15.14 5.79 14.75
CA ARG A 195 -15.86 7.07 14.60
C ARG A 195 -16.32 7.37 13.17
N LYS A 196 -15.87 6.58 12.21
CA LYS A 196 -16.18 6.85 10.81
C LYS A 196 -17.54 6.31 10.43
N ASP A 197 -18.28 7.09 9.66
CA ASP A 197 -19.60 6.70 9.15
C ASP A 197 -19.53 5.76 7.94
N SER A 198 -18.34 5.60 7.35
CA SER A 198 -18.13 4.75 6.19
C SER A 198 -16.76 4.09 6.19
N TYR A 199 -16.71 2.87 5.67
CA TYR A 199 -15.52 2.04 5.56
C TYR A 199 -15.40 1.43 4.18
N THR A 200 -14.18 1.26 3.72
CA THR A 200 -13.88 0.41 2.58
C THR A 200 -13.17 -0.83 3.08
N ILE A 201 -13.84 -1.98 2.96
CA ILE A 201 -13.28 -3.29 3.32
C ILE A 201 -12.90 -3.99 2.03
N GLU A 202 -11.67 -4.44 1.89
CA GLU A 202 -11.20 -5.21 0.76
C GLU A 202 -11.04 -6.68 1.17
N LEU A 203 -11.73 -7.56 0.47
CA LEU A 203 -11.54 -8.99 0.49
C LEU A 203 -10.67 -9.37 -0.68
N SER A 204 -9.53 -9.98 -0.42
CA SER A 204 -8.56 -10.34 -1.47
C SER A 204 -8.04 -11.74 -1.26
N SER A 205 -7.95 -12.52 -2.34
CA SER A 205 -7.45 -13.89 -2.28
C SER A 205 -6.81 -14.32 -3.60
N ASN A 206 -5.88 -15.26 -3.53
CA ASN A 206 -5.39 -16.02 -4.67
C ASN A 206 -6.35 -17.16 -5.08
N ILE A 207 -7.29 -17.50 -4.21
CA ILE A 207 -8.31 -18.53 -4.46
C ILE A 207 -9.32 -18.03 -5.50
N THR A 208 -9.81 -18.93 -6.32
CA THR A 208 -10.73 -18.60 -7.42
C THR A 208 -12.14 -18.22 -6.98
N SER A 209 -12.55 -18.57 -5.74
CA SER A 209 -13.89 -18.32 -5.21
C SER A 209 -13.82 -17.46 -3.94
N LEU A 210 -14.22 -16.19 -4.06
CA LEU A 210 -14.48 -15.30 -2.93
C LEU A 210 -15.96 -15.26 -2.53
N ASP A 211 -16.83 -15.94 -3.26
CA ASP A 211 -18.28 -15.77 -3.12
C ASP A 211 -18.81 -16.21 -1.75
N ASN A 212 -18.28 -17.32 -1.19
CA ASN A 212 -18.65 -17.76 0.15
C ASN A 212 -18.13 -16.80 1.24
N SER A 213 -16.91 -16.32 1.07
CA SER A 213 -16.30 -15.37 1.99
C SER A 213 -17.02 -14.01 1.98
N TYR A 214 -17.42 -13.57 0.79
CA TYR A 214 -18.25 -12.38 0.61
C TYR A 214 -19.59 -12.52 1.34
N SER A 215 -20.29 -13.62 1.14
CA SER A 215 -21.59 -13.87 1.77
C SER A 215 -21.51 -13.93 3.29
N ALA A 216 -20.44 -14.52 3.84
CA ALA A 216 -20.21 -14.57 5.27
C ALA A 216 -19.96 -13.16 5.86
N VAL A 217 -19.08 -12.38 5.26
CA VAL A 217 -18.79 -11.00 5.73
C VAL A 217 -20.03 -10.12 5.61
N PHE A 218 -20.73 -10.20 4.48
CA PHE A 218 -21.97 -9.46 4.27
C PHE A 218 -23.05 -9.83 5.31
N GLY A 219 -23.24 -11.12 5.56
CA GLY A 219 -24.17 -11.64 6.57
C GLY A 219 -23.82 -11.14 7.96
N ASN A 220 -22.54 -11.19 8.32
CA ASN A 220 -22.06 -10.73 9.62
C ASN A 220 -22.25 -9.21 9.81
N ILE A 221 -21.90 -8.38 8.83
CA ILE A 221 -22.14 -6.93 8.90
C ILE A 221 -23.64 -6.65 9.08
N ARG A 222 -24.50 -7.33 8.34
CA ARG A 222 -25.95 -7.17 8.42
C ARG A 222 -26.54 -7.68 9.74
N SER A 223 -25.95 -8.71 10.34
CA SER A 223 -26.40 -9.22 11.64
C SER A 223 -26.05 -8.26 12.78
N VAL A 224 -24.91 -7.55 12.66
CA VAL A 224 -24.47 -6.58 13.68
C VAL A 224 -25.21 -5.25 13.51
N ASP A 225 -25.36 -4.77 12.28
CA ASP A 225 -26.08 -3.52 11.98
C ASP A 225 -26.96 -3.66 10.74
N ALA A 226 -28.25 -3.95 10.96
CA ALA A 226 -29.23 -4.08 9.90
C ALA A 226 -29.47 -2.79 9.08
N LYS A 227 -29.08 -1.63 9.62
CA LYS A 227 -29.20 -0.32 8.93
C LYS A 227 -28.02 -0.02 8.03
N SER A 228 -26.93 -0.77 8.13
CA SER A 228 -25.76 -0.58 7.27
C SER A 228 -26.11 -0.74 5.79
N GLN A 229 -25.67 0.21 4.99
CA GLN A 229 -25.75 0.13 3.53
C GLN A 229 -24.42 -0.42 3.01
N ILE A 230 -24.46 -1.42 2.18
CA ILE A 230 -23.29 -2.10 1.64
C ILE A 230 -23.36 -2.11 0.13
N ASN A 231 -22.37 -1.47 -0.50
CA ASN A 231 -22.15 -1.53 -1.94
C ASN A 231 -20.93 -2.41 -2.23
N ALA A 232 -21.14 -3.48 -2.96
CA ALA A 232 -20.09 -4.41 -3.33
C ALA A 232 -19.62 -4.19 -4.76
N LYS A 233 -18.31 -4.11 -4.96
CA LYS A 233 -17.69 -3.99 -6.27
C LYS A 233 -16.64 -5.09 -6.45
N LYS A 234 -16.85 -5.95 -7.43
CA LYS A 234 -15.84 -6.92 -7.85
C LYS A 234 -14.74 -6.22 -8.65
N LEU A 235 -13.52 -6.30 -8.18
CA LEU A 235 -12.35 -5.73 -8.83
C LEU A 235 -11.57 -6.86 -9.48
N ASN A 236 -11.69 -7.01 -10.79
CA ASN A 236 -10.87 -7.98 -11.51
C ASN A 236 -9.50 -7.35 -11.80
N SER A 237 -8.43 -8.04 -11.44
CA SER A 237 -7.14 -7.74 -12.05
C SER A 237 -7.28 -8.10 -13.53
N LYS A 238 -7.28 -7.11 -14.43
CA LYS A 238 -7.04 -7.40 -15.83
C LYS A 238 -5.64 -7.99 -15.92
N GLY A 239 -5.56 -9.27 -16.29
CA GLY A 239 -4.31 -9.92 -16.62
C GLY A 239 -3.69 -9.31 -17.86
#